data_11a6acee3c3d1f84b46e7891b2e3b6d5
#
_entry.id   11a6acee3c3d1f84b46e7891b2e3b6d5
#
_cell.length_a   1.000
_cell.length_b   1.000
_cell.length_c   1.000
_cell.angle_alpha   90.00
_cell.angle_beta   90.00
_cell.angle_gamma   90.00
#
_symmetry.space_group_name_H-M   'P 1'
#
loop_
_entity.id
_entity.type
_entity.pdbx_description
1 polymer ?
#
loop_
_entity_poly.entity_id
_entity_poly.type
_entity_poly.pdbx_seq_one_letter_code
_entity_poly.pdbx_strand_id
1 'polypeptide(L)' 'MFQVFVRALFDYDPRGDDLIPCQQAGLSFTCGDIIQVVSKTDPYWWQAMKADDKDGFAGLAPSPELQEWLVFRDLPSYSD' A
#
# COMPACT_ATOMS: atom_id res chain seq x y z
N MET A 1 2.16 4.47 21.10
CA MET A 1 1.80 3.58 20.00
C MET A 1 1.29 4.37 18.83
N PHE A 2 1.69 3.99 17.63
CA PHE A 2 1.37 4.77 16.47
C PHE A 2 0.27 4.07 15.71
N GLN A 3 -0.85 4.72 15.49
CA GLN A 3 -1.93 4.17 14.69
C GLN A 3 -2.51 5.28 13.86
N VAL A 4 -2.54 5.06 12.56
CA VAL A 4 -3.12 6.01 11.64
C VAL A 4 -4.04 5.24 10.70
N PHE A 5 -5.22 5.78 10.47
CA PHE A 5 -6.14 5.20 9.52
C PHE A 5 -6.14 6.06 8.26
N VAL A 6 -6.07 5.40 7.13
CA VAL A 6 -6.10 6.08 5.84
C VAL A 6 -7.09 5.38 4.94
N ARG A 7 -7.58 6.09 3.94
CA ARG A 7 -8.47 5.50 2.95
C ARG A 7 -7.68 5.27 1.69
N ALA A 8 -7.77 4.07 1.15
CA ALA A 8 -7.09 3.75 -0.10
C ALA A 8 -7.73 4.51 -1.25
N LEU A 9 -6.91 5.12 -2.08
CA LEU A 9 -7.37 5.85 -3.25
C LEU A 9 -7.10 5.06 -4.52
N PHE A 10 -6.66 3.84 -4.41
CA PHE A 10 -6.33 3.01 -5.55
C PHE A 10 -6.45 1.54 -5.15
N ASP A 11 -6.52 0.68 -6.13
CA ASP A 11 -6.51 -0.75 -5.89
C ASP A 11 -5.07 -1.22 -5.87
N TYR A 12 -4.76 -2.13 -4.98
CA TYR A 12 -3.40 -2.65 -4.90
C TYR A 12 -3.40 -4.17 -4.76
N ASP A 13 -2.69 -4.82 -5.66
CA ASP A 13 -2.49 -6.26 -5.63
C ASP A 13 -0.99 -6.51 -5.67
N PRO A 14 -0.39 -6.93 -4.56
CA PRO A 14 1.06 -7.14 -4.52
C PRO A 14 1.55 -8.17 -5.52
N ARG A 15 0.70 -9.07 -5.96
CA ARG A 15 1.13 -10.07 -6.93
C ARG A 15 1.48 -9.46 -8.29
N GLY A 16 0.92 -8.29 -8.57
CA GLY A 16 1.22 -7.61 -9.81
C GLY A 16 2.27 -6.52 -9.68
N ASP A 17 2.93 -6.43 -8.55
CA ASP A 17 3.87 -5.35 -8.28
C ASP A 17 5.28 -5.89 -8.21
N ASP A 18 6.11 -5.52 -9.15
CA ASP A 18 7.50 -5.98 -9.19
C ASP A 18 8.40 -5.26 -8.21
N LEU A 19 7.91 -4.18 -7.62
CA LEU A 19 8.73 -3.38 -6.72
C LEU A 19 8.63 -3.80 -5.27
N ILE A 20 7.60 -4.58 -4.92
CA ILE A 20 7.44 -4.97 -3.53
C ILE A 20 8.53 -5.95 -3.12
N PRO A 21 9.13 -5.77 -1.97
CA PRO A 21 10.22 -6.66 -1.53
C PRO A 21 9.80 -8.12 -1.40
N CYS A 22 8.56 -8.37 -1.01
CA CYS A 22 8.08 -9.73 -0.86
C CYS A 22 6.60 -9.74 -1.18
N GLN A 23 6.24 -10.34 -2.30
CA GLN A 23 4.85 -10.32 -2.75
C GLN A 23 3.93 -11.05 -1.78
N GLN A 24 4.44 -12.08 -1.14
CA GLN A 24 3.63 -12.85 -0.21
C GLN A 24 3.34 -12.09 1.08
N ALA A 25 4.15 -11.09 1.37
CA ALA A 25 3.95 -10.27 2.56
C ALA A 25 3.12 -9.02 2.28
N GLY A 26 2.67 -8.84 1.05
CA GLY A 26 1.94 -7.63 0.68
C GLY A 26 0.50 -7.66 1.12
N LEU A 27 -0.07 -6.49 1.33
CA LEU A 27 -1.47 -6.34 1.69
C LEU A 27 -2.27 -5.98 0.45
N SER A 28 -3.26 -6.78 0.11
CA SER A 28 -4.16 -6.46 -1.00
C SER A 28 -5.28 -5.57 -0.50
N PHE A 29 -5.64 -4.56 -1.26
CA PHE A 29 -6.77 -3.73 -0.90
C PHE A 29 -7.37 -3.07 -2.15
N THR A 30 -8.56 -2.54 -2.00
CA THR A 30 -9.24 -1.86 -3.11
C THR A 30 -9.51 -0.42 -2.72
N CYS A 31 -9.75 0.39 -3.74
CA CYS A 31 -10.05 1.80 -3.54
C CYS A 31 -11.24 1.94 -2.60
N GLY A 32 -11.10 2.78 -1.62
CA GLY A 32 -12.14 3.01 -0.62
C GLY A 32 -11.94 2.23 0.66
N ASP A 33 -11.09 1.23 0.66
CA ASP A 33 -10.83 0.47 1.88
C ASP A 33 -10.17 1.36 2.92
N ILE A 34 -10.52 1.12 4.18
CA ILE A 34 -9.87 1.82 5.29
C ILE A 34 -8.73 0.93 5.77
N ILE A 35 -7.56 1.50 5.82
CA ILE A 35 -6.32 0.81 6.13
C ILE A 35 -5.75 1.39 7.42
N GLN A 36 -5.38 0.53 8.33
CA GLN A 36 -4.72 0.94 9.55
C GLN A 36 -3.22 0.77 9.36
N VAL A 37 -2.49 1.86 9.41
CA VAL A 37 -1.04 1.84 9.29
C VAL A 37 -0.46 1.56 10.66
N VAL A 38 0.29 0.48 10.79
CA VAL A 38 0.86 0.10 12.08
C VAL A 38 2.34 0.41 12.21
N SER A 39 3.03 0.63 11.11
CA SER A 39 4.44 0.98 11.18
C SER A 39 4.85 1.73 9.93
N LYS A 40 5.56 2.83 10.12
CA LYS A 40 6.15 3.60 9.04
C LYS A 40 7.66 3.61 9.13
N THR A 41 8.23 2.58 9.73
CA THR A 41 9.68 2.51 9.89
C THR A 41 10.37 2.56 8.55
N ASP A 42 9.83 1.85 7.57
CA ASP A 42 10.36 1.92 6.20
C ASP A 42 9.63 3.05 5.48
N PRO A 43 10.33 4.01 4.90
CA PRO A 43 9.67 5.13 4.24
C PRO A 43 8.88 4.77 2.99
N TYR A 44 9.18 3.64 2.36
CA TYR A 44 8.53 3.26 1.12
C TYR A 44 7.49 2.16 1.33
N TRP A 45 7.70 1.27 2.27
CA TRP A 45 6.80 0.13 2.48
C TRP A 45 6.32 0.16 3.91
N TRP A 46 5.09 0.59 4.09
CA TRP A 46 4.50 0.65 5.42
C TRP A 46 3.93 -0.70 5.77
N GLN A 47 3.88 -1.02 7.04
CA GLN A 47 3.14 -2.18 7.51
C GLN A 47 1.73 -1.72 7.87
N ALA A 48 0.75 -2.41 7.33
CA ALA A 48 -0.63 -1.98 7.47
C ALA A 48 -1.57 -3.18 7.45
N MET A 49 -2.79 -2.96 7.87
CA MET A 49 -3.80 -4.01 7.83
C MET A 49 -5.13 -3.36 7.48
N LYS A 50 -6.06 -4.15 6.98
CA LYS A 50 -7.38 -3.62 6.70
C LYS A 50 -8.12 -3.42 8.01
N ALA A 51 -8.75 -2.27 8.16
CA ALA A 51 -9.38 -1.91 9.43
C ALA A 51 -10.53 -2.84 9.78
N ASP A 52 -11.20 -3.40 8.76
CA ASP A 52 -12.34 -4.27 8.99
C ASP A 52 -11.97 -5.75 9.10
N ASP A 53 -10.70 -6.08 9.03
CA ASP A 53 -10.25 -7.46 9.11
C ASP A 53 -9.50 -7.65 10.43
N LYS A 54 -10.23 -7.96 11.46
CA LYS A 54 -9.64 -8.03 12.79
C LYS A 54 -8.70 -9.21 12.97
N ASP A 55 -8.87 -10.24 12.15
CA ASP A 55 -8.01 -11.40 12.22
C ASP A 55 -6.91 -11.36 11.18
N GLY A 56 -6.82 -10.29 10.42
CA GLY A 56 -5.83 -10.19 9.37
C GLY A 56 -4.46 -9.90 9.92
N PHE A 57 -3.48 -10.15 9.08
CA PHE A 57 -2.10 -9.87 9.42
C PHE A 57 -1.70 -8.55 8.81
N ALA A 58 -0.80 -7.86 9.49
CA ALA A 58 -0.20 -6.67 8.89
C ALA A 58 0.63 -7.10 7.68
N GLY A 59 0.51 -6.36 6.61
CA GLY A 59 1.26 -6.62 5.40
C GLY A 59 1.87 -5.36 4.87
N LEU A 60 2.66 -5.49 3.81
CA LEU A 60 3.34 -4.35 3.21
C LEU A 60 2.39 -3.61 2.29
N ALA A 61 2.38 -2.30 2.41
CA ALA A 61 1.61 -1.41 1.56
C ALA A 61 2.51 -0.28 1.09
N PRO A 62 2.37 0.16 -0.16
CA PRO A 62 3.21 1.25 -0.65
C PRO A 62 2.88 2.54 0.06
N SER A 63 3.90 3.28 0.46
CA SER A 63 3.71 4.58 1.08
C SER A 63 3.27 5.58 0.03
N PRO A 64 2.82 6.77 0.44
CA PRO A 64 2.43 7.78 -0.55
C PRO A 64 3.54 8.13 -1.53
N GLU A 65 4.79 8.13 -1.08
CA GLU A 65 5.88 8.42 -1.99
C GLU A 65 6.03 7.34 -3.03
N LEU A 66 5.93 6.09 -2.61
CA LEU A 66 6.06 4.98 -3.55
C LEU A 66 4.84 4.87 -4.43
N GLN A 67 3.69 5.16 -3.89
CA GLN A 67 2.47 5.16 -4.67
C GLN A 67 2.55 6.17 -5.81
N GLU A 68 3.03 7.36 -5.52
CA GLU A 68 3.19 8.35 -6.57
C GLU A 68 4.13 7.86 -7.66
N TRP A 69 5.19 7.19 -7.23
CA TRP A 69 6.12 6.63 -8.18
C TRP A 69 5.48 5.57 -9.05
N LEU A 70 4.68 4.69 -8.44
CA LEU A 70 4.00 3.64 -9.19
C LEU A 70 2.99 4.22 -10.18
N VAL A 71 2.21 5.18 -9.74
CA VAL A 71 1.24 5.82 -10.60
C VAL A 71 1.93 6.49 -11.77
N PHE A 72 3.04 7.16 -11.50
CA PHE A 72 3.76 7.83 -12.55
C PHE A 72 4.29 6.83 -13.56
N ARG A 73 4.72 5.68 -13.13
CA ARG A 73 5.21 4.66 -14.04
C ARG A 73 4.11 4.13 -14.95
N ASP A 74 2.89 4.05 -14.40
CA ASP A 74 1.79 3.47 -15.14
C ASP A 74 1.11 4.46 -16.06
N LEU A 75 1.40 5.73 -15.93
CA LEU A 75 0.80 6.70 -16.82
C LEU A 75 1.41 6.57 -18.20
N PRO A 76 0.63 6.63 -19.22
CA PRO A 76 1.18 6.67 -20.55
C PRO A 76 1.94 7.94 -20.66
N SER A 77 2.91 7.94 -21.39
CA SER A 77 3.71 8.99 -21.46
C SER A 77 3.07 10.26 -21.44
N TYR A 78 3.30 11.01 -20.56
CA TYR A 78 2.94 12.19 -20.39
C TYR A 78 3.79 13.01 -20.99
N SER A 79 4.44 12.90 -21.66
CA SER A 79 5.30 13.60 -22.19
C SER A 79 5.01 14.76 -22.56
N ASP A 80 5.12 15.40 -22.42
CA ASP A 80 4.99 16.36 -22.89
C ASP A 80 5.62 16.82 -23.18
#